data_dde4b0bbec40d796441b3775a823df0e
#
_entry.id   dde4b0bbec40d796441b3775a823df0e
#
_cell.length_a   1.000
_cell.length_b   1.000
_cell.length_c   1.000
_cell.angle_alpha   90.00
_cell.angle_beta   90.00
_cell.angle_gamma   90.00
#
_symmetry.space_group_name_H-M   'P 1'
#
loop_
_entity.id
_entity.type
_entity.pdbx_description
1 polymer ?
#
loop_
_entity_poly.entity_id
_entity_poly.type
_entity_poly.pdbx_seq_one_letter_code
_entity_poly.pdbx_strand_id
1 'polypeptide(L)'
;MLELKFMRENVEMLKEMLKNRNSNVDMDTFVELDSKRREILSEVENLKRERNNVSAEIANLKKEKKDANHLIEKMGGVSAKIKELDAELVEIDEKIKDIQLNIPNVYHSSTPIGPDEDYNLEIRKWGVPKKFDFEPKSHWDIGENLGILDFERGAKLSGSRFVLYRGAAARLERALINFMLDVHTLEEGYTEHITPFMVKPEVCEGTGQLPKFEEDMYKTTDDMYLISTSEITMTNIHRKEILEQSELPKYDTAYSPCFRREAGSYGKDVKGLIRLHQFNKVEMVKITDAESSYDELEKMVNNAETILQRLELPYRVIQLCSGDLGFSAAKTYDLEVWLPSQNKYREISSCSNCEAFQARRMGLKYRVPNGSEFCHTLNGSGLAVGRTLVAIMENYQQEDGSFLIPKVLIPYMGGVDVIKK
;
A
#
# COMPACT_ATOMS: atom_id res chain seq x y z
N MET A 1 0.72 -10.32 5.02
CA MET A 1 0.11 -11.64 4.71
C MET A 1 -0.54 -12.24 5.95
N LEU A 2 -1.47 -13.17 5.75
CA LEU A 2 -2.09 -13.89 6.85
C LEU A 2 -1.17 -15.01 7.39
N GLU A 3 -1.29 -15.34 8.66
CA GLU A 3 -0.54 -16.42 9.28
C GLU A 3 -1.14 -17.79 8.92
N LEU A 4 -0.31 -18.81 8.64
CA LEU A 4 -0.79 -20.16 8.25
C LEU A 4 -1.71 -20.80 9.28
N LYS A 5 -1.41 -20.62 10.57
CA LYS A 5 -2.26 -21.14 11.64
C LYS A 5 -3.64 -20.48 11.59
N PHE A 6 -3.69 -19.15 11.46
CA PHE A 6 -4.94 -18.41 11.34
C PHE A 6 -5.73 -18.86 10.11
N MET A 7 -5.07 -19.04 8.95
CA MET A 7 -5.74 -19.51 7.73
C MET A 7 -6.38 -20.88 7.91
N ARG A 8 -5.68 -21.79 8.56
CA ARG A 8 -6.16 -23.16 8.84
C ARG A 8 -7.36 -23.20 9.78
N GLU A 9 -7.32 -22.36 10.81
CA GLU A 9 -8.36 -22.35 11.85
C GLU A 9 -9.63 -21.58 11.41
N ASN A 10 -9.55 -20.78 10.33
CA ASN A 10 -10.63 -19.88 9.91
C ASN A 10 -11.02 -20.02 8.42
N VAL A 11 -10.97 -21.23 7.85
CA VAL A 11 -11.18 -21.47 6.41
C VAL A 11 -12.52 -20.92 5.91
N GLU A 12 -13.63 -21.23 6.59
CA GLU A 12 -14.96 -20.81 6.14
C GLU A 12 -15.12 -19.27 6.23
N MET A 13 -14.62 -18.65 7.29
CA MET A 13 -14.61 -17.20 7.42
C MET A 13 -13.78 -16.55 6.30
N LEU A 14 -12.64 -17.15 5.94
CA LEU A 14 -11.80 -16.66 4.84
C LEU A 14 -12.47 -16.83 3.48
N LYS A 15 -13.22 -17.89 3.23
CA LYS A 15 -14.00 -18.05 1.99
C LYS A 15 -15.06 -16.93 1.86
N GLU A 16 -15.76 -16.61 2.94
CA GLU A 16 -16.72 -15.52 2.97
C GLU A 16 -16.04 -14.15 2.77
N MET A 17 -14.94 -13.93 3.47
CA MET A 17 -14.13 -12.72 3.33
C MET A 17 -13.65 -12.53 1.89
N LEU A 18 -13.12 -13.58 1.24
CA LEU A 18 -12.68 -13.54 -0.15
C LEU A 18 -13.80 -13.17 -1.10
N LYS A 19 -14.99 -13.74 -0.91
CA LYS A 19 -16.18 -13.39 -1.69
C LYS A 19 -16.53 -11.91 -1.52
N ASN A 20 -16.56 -11.40 -0.29
CA ASN A 20 -16.88 -10.01 0.02
C ASN A 20 -15.79 -9.02 -0.50
N ARG A 21 -14.58 -9.51 -0.78
CA ARG A 21 -13.47 -8.74 -1.36
C ARG A 21 -13.26 -8.98 -2.85
N ASN A 22 -14.22 -9.58 -3.54
CA ASN A 22 -14.14 -9.90 -4.97
C ASN A 22 -12.86 -10.67 -5.34
N SER A 23 -12.38 -11.57 -4.46
CA SER A 23 -11.15 -12.34 -4.64
C SER A 23 -11.45 -13.79 -4.99
N ASN A 24 -10.73 -14.31 -5.99
CA ASN A 24 -10.89 -15.68 -6.51
C ASN A 24 -9.83 -16.66 -5.96
N VAL A 25 -9.15 -16.33 -4.84
CA VAL A 25 -8.16 -17.23 -4.25
C VAL A 25 -8.85 -18.51 -3.74
N ASP A 26 -8.31 -19.65 -4.14
CA ASP A 26 -8.86 -20.97 -3.81
C ASP A 26 -8.36 -21.45 -2.44
N MET A 27 -9.25 -21.40 -1.44
CA MET A 27 -8.98 -21.89 -0.09
C MET A 27 -9.02 -23.40 0.02
N ASP A 28 -9.70 -24.12 -0.88
CA ASP A 28 -9.74 -25.59 -0.83
C ASP A 28 -8.38 -26.16 -1.22
N THR A 29 -7.75 -25.62 -2.25
CA THR A 29 -6.36 -25.94 -2.61
C THR A 29 -5.40 -25.67 -1.44
N PHE A 30 -5.57 -24.55 -0.70
CA PHE A 30 -4.76 -24.30 0.50
C PHE A 30 -4.93 -25.41 1.56
N VAL A 31 -6.16 -25.83 1.84
CA VAL A 31 -6.45 -26.86 2.84
C VAL A 31 -5.80 -28.21 2.48
N GLU A 32 -5.89 -28.60 1.21
CA GLU A 32 -5.26 -29.81 0.70
C GLU A 32 -3.73 -29.79 0.85
N LEU A 33 -3.11 -28.68 0.42
CA LEU A 33 -1.66 -28.48 0.52
C LEU A 33 -1.19 -28.45 1.98
N ASP A 34 -1.89 -27.74 2.88
CA ASP A 34 -1.53 -27.68 4.30
C ASP A 34 -1.68 -29.03 5.00
N SER A 35 -2.71 -29.83 4.66
CA SER A 35 -2.86 -31.20 5.18
C SER A 35 -1.69 -32.08 4.75
N LYS A 36 -1.39 -32.08 3.44
CA LYS A 36 -0.28 -32.88 2.90
C LYS A 36 1.07 -32.42 3.48
N ARG A 37 1.28 -31.14 3.63
CA ARG A 37 2.47 -30.58 4.30
C ARG A 37 2.67 -31.14 5.70
N ARG A 38 1.62 -31.16 6.50
CA ARG A 38 1.68 -31.66 7.89
C ARG A 38 1.91 -33.17 7.96
N GLU A 39 1.32 -33.94 7.06
CA GLU A 39 1.56 -35.35 6.94
C GLU A 39 3.02 -35.67 6.64
N ILE A 40 3.59 -35.00 5.62
CA ILE A 40 4.99 -35.15 5.25
C ILE A 40 5.93 -34.70 6.38
N LEU A 41 5.66 -33.56 7.03
CA LEU A 41 6.46 -33.11 8.18
C LEU A 41 6.50 -34.15 9.30
N SER A 42 5.34 -34.77 9.64
CA SER A 42 5.26 -35.79 10.64
C SER A 42 6.05 -37.05 10.23
N GLU A 43 5.96 -37.47 8.96
CA GLU A 43 6.72 -38.61 8.42
C GLU A 43 8.24 -38.31 8.47
N VAL A 44 8.67 -37.15 8.01
CA VAL A 44 10.09 -36.73 8.04
C VAL A 44 10.63 -36.71 9.46
N GLU A 45 9.88 -36.18 10.43
CA GLU A 45 10.30 -36.16 11.83
C GLU A 45 10.45 -37.58 12.39
N ASN A 46 9.52 -38.51 12.07
CA ASN A 46 9.61 -39.92 12.49
C ASN A 46 10.81 -40.62 11.87
N LEU A 47 11.04 -40.43 10.56
CA LEU A 47 12.21 -41.00 9.86
C LEU A 47 13.53 -40.41 10.38
N LYS A 48 13.60 -39.11 10.67
CA LYS A 48 14.78 -38.46 11.31
C LYS A 48 15.03 -39.05 12.71
N ARG A 49 14.00 -39.33 13.50
CA ARG A 49 14.09 -39.96 14.81
C ARG A 49 14.59 -41.42 14.68
N GLU A 50 14.02 -42.24 13.76
CA GLU A 50 14.48 -43.57 13.45
C GLU A 50 15.96 -43.59 13.05
N ARG A 51 16.34 -42.75 12.10
CA ARG A 51 17.75 -42.58 11.65
C ARG A 51 18.71 -42.30 12.81
N ASN A 52 18.34 -41.42 13.73
CA ASN A 52 19.17 -41.09 14.89
C ASN A 52 19.34 -42.26 15.84
N ASN A 53 18.25 -43.01 16.12
CA ASN A 53 18.29 -44.18 16.99
C ASN A 53 19.14 -45.30 16.39
N VAL A 54 18.93 -45.63 15.11
CA VAL A 54 19.66 -46.70 14.43
C VAL A 54 21.14 -46.30 14.22
N SER A 55 21.43 -45.02 14.02
CA SER A 55 22.82 -44.52 13.95
C SER A 55 23.57 -44.75 15.27
N ALA A 56 22.92 -44.60 16.42
CA ALA A 56 23.50 -44.89 17.71
C ALA A 56 23.74 -46.43 17.88
N GLU A 57 22.79 -47.26 17.42
CA GLU A 57 22.90 -48.72 17.41
C GLU A 57 24.09 -49.19 16.54
N ILE A 58 24.20 -48.67 15.30
CA ILE A 58 25.35 -48.94 14.41
C ILE A 58 26.67 -48.58 15.07
N ALA A 59 26.74 -47.44 15.76
CA ALA A 59 27.95 -47.01 16.47
C ALA A 59 28.34 -48.01 17.59
N ASN A 60 27.35 -48.52 18.32
CA ASN A 60 27.55 -49.52 19.37
C ASN A 60 28.04 -50.86 18.81
N LEU A 61 27.34 -51.38 17.76
CA LEU A 61 27.73 -52.63 17.09
C LEU A 61 29.15 -52.54 16.52
N LYS A 62 29.53 -51.43 15.92
CA LYS A 62 30.92 -51.21 15.45
C LYS A 62 31.94 -51.19 16.58
N LYS A 63 31.63 -50.66 17.75
CA LYS A 63 32.49 -50.68 18.92
C LYS A 63 32.70 -52.13 19.42
N GLU A 64 31.62 -52.94 19.36
CA GLU A 64 31.63 -54.35 19.74
C GLU A 64 32.20 -55.28 18.64
N LYS A 65 32.67 -54.72 17.50
CA LYS A 65 33.13 -55.44 16.30
C LYS A 65 32.11 -56.43 15.74
N LYS A 66 30.81 -56.13 15.88
CA LYS A 66 29.68 -56.87 15.31
C LYS A 66 29.30 -56.29 13.93
N ASP A 67 28.67 -57.16 13.09
CA ASP A 67 28.17 -56.74 11.78
C ASP A 67 27.00 -55.77 11.91
N ALA A 68 27.08 -54.65 11.20
CA ALA A 68 26.03 -53.63 11.16
C ALA A 68 25.60 -53.32 9.71
N ASN A 69 26.00 -54.11 8.71
CA ASN A 69 25.81 -53.78 7.28
C ASN A 69 24.32 -53.68 6.93
N HIS A 70 23.44 -54.54 7.44
CA HIS A 70 22.00 -54.48 7.19
C HIS A 70 21.33 -53.21 7.72
N LEU A 71 21.82 -52.67 8.88
CA LEU A 71 21.34 -51.41 9.42
C LEU A 71 21.86 -50.23 8.60
N ILE A 72 23.07 -50.31 8.09
CA ILE A 72 23.64 -49.28 7.23
C ILE A 72 22.85 -49.18 5.90
N GLU A 73 22.53 -50.31 5.27
CA GLU A 73 21.70 -50.37 4.06
C GLU A 73 20.30 -49.82 4.30
N LYS A 74 19.65 -50.26 5.40
CA LYS A 74 18.34 -49.71 5.81
C LYS A 74 18.39 -48.21 5.98
N MET A 75 19.42 -47.66 6.64
CA MET A 75 19.57 -46.23 6.84
C MET A 75 19.89 -45.47 5.54
N GLY A 76 20.48 -46.14 4.53
CA GLY A 76 20.61 -45.60 3.20
C GLY A 76 19.23 -45.33 2.57
N GLY A 77 18.30 -46.30 2.66
CA GLY A 77 16.93 -46.16 2.19
C GLY A 77 16.15 -45.05 2.95
N VAL A 78 16.27 -45.01 4.29
CA VAL A 78 15.62 -43.96 5.11
C VAL A 78 16.14 -42.59 4.73
N SER A 79 17.44 -42.44 4.52
CA SER A 79 18.04 -41.14 4.11
C SER A 79 17.58 -40.70 2.72
N ALA A 80 17.43 -41.66 1.79
CA ALA A 80 16.90 -41.36 0.45
C ALA A 80 15.43 -40.90 0.53
N LYS A 81 14.59 -41.56 1.38
CA LYS A 81 13.20 -41.16 1.57
C LYS A 81 13.05 -39.81 2.24
N ILE A 82 13.88 -39.47 3.22
CA ILE A 82 13.91 -38.14 3.83
C ILE A 82 14.23 -37.09 2.76
N LYS A 83 15.21 -37.34 1.89
CA LYS A 83 15.57 -36.39 0.82
C LYS A 83 14.44 -36.18 -0.19
N GLU A 84 13.72 -37.23 -0.56
CA GLU A 84 12.54 -37.15 -1.42
C GLU A 84 11.44 -36.30 -0.79
N LEU A 85 11.09 -36.60 0.48
CA LEU A 85 10.07 -35.83 1.20
C LEU A 85 10.44 -34.39 1.48
N ASP A 86 11.71 -34.11 1.82
CA ASP A 86 12.20 -32.74 1.98
C ASP A 86 12.10 -31.95 0.65
N ALA A 87 12.32 -32.57 -0.52
CA ALA A 87 12.12 -31.95 -1.82
C ALA A 87 10.63 -31.66 -2.12
N GLU A 88 9.75 -32.62 -1.80
CA GLU A 88 8.29 -32.42 -1.94
C GLU A 88 7.77 -31.31 -1.03
N LEU A 89 8.31 -31.19 0.20
CA LEU A 89 7.99 -30.09 1.11
C LEU A 89 8.33 -28.73 0.51
N VAL A 90 9.46 -28.58 -0.15
CA VAL A 90 9.85 -27.31 -0.81
C VAL A 90 8.80 -26.89 -1.84
N GLU A 91 8.36 -27.82 -2.70
CA GLU A 91 7.34 -27.52 -3.72
C GLU A 91 5.98 -27.14 -3.08
N ILE A 92 5.60 -27.82 -2.01
CA ILE A 92 4.34 -27.52 -1.29
C ILE A 92 4.45 -26.16 -0.59
N ASP A 93 5.58 -25.86 0.06
CA ASP A 93 5.82 -24.58 0.74
C ASP A 93 5.80 -23.39 -0.24
N GLU A 94 6.35 -23.57 -1.46
CA GLU A 94 6.27 -22.56 -2.52
C GLU A 94 4.83 -22.30 -2.97
N LYS A 95 4.02 -23.34 -3.19
CA LYS A 95 2.60 -23.20 -3.55
C LYS A 95 1.77 -22.56 -2.43
N ILE A 96 1.99 -22.95 -1.18
CA ILE A 96 1.33 -22.33 -0.03
C ILE A 96 1.73 -20.85 0.09
N LYS A 97 3.01 -20.54 -0.11
CA LYS A 97 3.50 -19.15 -0.10
C LYS A 97 2.85 -18.31 -1.20
N ASP A 98 2.71 -18.86 -2.40
CA ASP A 98 2.03 -18.18 -3.50
C ASP A 98 0.57 -17.84 -3.14
N ILE A 99 -0.18 -18.81 -2.59
CA ILE A 99 -1.54 -18.58 -2.09
C ILE A 99 -1.54 -17.46 -1.02
N GLN A 100 -0.64 -17.53 -0.03
CA GLN A 100 -0.55 -16.53 1.04
C GLN A 100 -0.25 -15.13 0.51
N LEU A 101 0.59 -15.02 -0.52
CA LEU A 101 0.94 -13.73 -1.13
C LEU A 101 -0.21 -13.13 -1.94
N ASN A 102 -1.16 -13.95 -2.40
CA ASN A 102 -2.31 -13.53 -3.21
C ASN A 102 -3.62 -13.37 -2.41
N ILE A 103 -3.66 -13.79 -1.13
CA ILE A 103 -4.80 -13.52 -0.25
C ILE A 103 -4.77 -12.06 0.23
N PRO A 104 -5.87 -11.28 0.05
CA PRO A 104 -5.97 -9.95 0.62
C PRO A 104 -6.09 -9.99 2.15
N ASN A 105 -5.85 -8.84 2.80
CA ASN A 105 -6.04 -8.74 4.25
C ASN A 105 -7.50 -8.95 4.64
N VAL A 106 -7.73 -9.39 5.87
CA VAL A 106 -9.06 -9.46 6.47
C VAL A 106 -9.52 -8.04 6.79
N TYR A 107 -10.74 -7.72 6.42
CA TYR A 107 -11.31 -6.41 6.75
C TYR A 107 -11.73 -6.34 8.22
N HIS A 108 -11.65 -5.14 8.79
CA HIS A 108 -12.08 -4.86 10.16
C HIS A 108 -13.61 -4.99 10.29
N SER A 109 -14.10 -5.40 11.46
CA SER A 109 -15.53 -5.63 11.73
C SER A 109 -16.45 -4.43 11.49
N SER A 110 -15.91 -3.20 11.53
CA SER A 110 -16.66 -1.98 11.21
C SER A 110 -16.70 -1.62 9.72
N THR A 111 -16.07 -2.42 8.85
CA THR A 111 -16.07 -2.17 7.41
C THR A 111 -17.43 -2.54 6.82
N PRO A 112 -18.09 -1.65 6.09
CA PRO A 112 -19.34 -1.96 5.40
C PRO A 112 -19.14 -3.11 4.40
N ILE A 113 -20.12 -4.00 4.30
CA ILE A 113 -20.09 -5.07 3.31
C ILE A 113 -20.78 -4.59 2.04
N GLY A 114 -20.06 -4.64 0.93
CA GLY A 114 -20.57 -4.23 -0.38
C GLY A 114 -19.62 -4.61 -1.51
N PRO A 115 -20.11 -4.77 -2.76
CA PRO A 115 -19.30 -5.23 -3.88
C PRO A 115 -18.43 -4.16 -4.52
N ASP A 116 -18.77 -2.86 -4.39
CA ASP A 116 -18.13 -1.77 -5.10
C ASP A 116 -18.32 -0.39 -4.41
N GLU A 117 -17.83 0.68 -5.03
CA GLU A 117 -17.82 2.05 -4.52
C GLU A 117 -19.20 2.61 -4.12
N ASP A 118 -20.29 2.09 -4.67
CA ASP A 118 -21.66 2.55 -4.35
C ASP A 118 -22.08 2.19 -2.91
N TYR A 119 -21.38 1.27 -2.28
CA TYR A 119 -21.58 0.83 -0.89
C TYR A 119 -20.66 1.52 0.12
N ASN A 120 -19.82 2.44 -0.31
CA ASN A 120 -18.98 3.24 0.57
C ASN A 120 -19.84 4.14 1.45
N LEU A 121 -19.48 4.24 2.73
CA LEU A 121 -20.25 5.00 3.72
C LEU A 121 -19.69 6.41 3.87
N GLU A 122 -20.51 7.43 3.56
CA GLU A 122 -20.16 8.81 3.87
C GLU A 122 -20.15 9.04 5.39
N ILE A 123 -19.00 9.43 5.96
CA ILE A 123 -18.81 9.64 7.38
C ILE A 123 -19.05 11.10 7.78
N ARG A 124 -18.48 12.04 6.99
CA ARG A 124 -18.59 13.49 7.26
C ARG A 124 -18.25 14.31 6.04
N LYS A 125 -18.68 15.55 6.05
CA LYS A 125 -18.35 16.60 5.07
C LYS A 125 -17.79 17.83 5.75
N TRP A 126 -16.95 18.54 5.04
CA TRP A 126 -16.45 19.85 5.42
C TRP A 126 -16.50 20.83 4.26
N GLY A 127 -16.83 22.11 4.58
CA GLY A 127 -16.97 23.15 3.58
C GLY A 127 -18.23 23.02 2.73
N VAL A 128 -18.53 24.07 1.99
CA VAL A 128 -19.68 24.15 1.08
C VAL A 128 -19.15 24.37 -0.33
N PRO A 129 -19.53 23.52 -1.30
CA PRO A 129 -19.19 23.75 -2.70
C PRO A 129 -19.58 25.15 -3.16
N LYS A 130 -18.62 25.87 -3.74
CA LYS A 130 -18.82 27.22 -4.24
C LYS A 130 -19.81 27.20 -5.40
N LYS A 131 -20.79 28.10 -5.38
CA LYS A 131 -21.66 28.37 -6.53
C LYS A 131 -21.01 29.45 -7.38
N PHE A 132 -20.94 29.20 -8.68
CA PHE A 132 -20.44 30.15 -9.66
C PHE A 132 -21.61 30.76 -10.43
N ASP A 133 -21.51 32.04 -10.76
CA ASP A 133 -22.47 32.73 -11.62
C ASP A 133 -22.15 32.52 -13.12
N PHE A 134 -21.15 31.69 -13.40
CA PHE A 134 -20.72 31.26 -14.74
C PHE A 134 -20.51 29.74 -14.76
N GLU A 135 -20.42 29.14 -15.93
CA GLU A 135 -20.14 27.71 -16.11
C GLU A 135 -18.69 27.38 -15.73
N PRO A 136 -18.44 26.58 -14.69
CA PRO A 136 -17.10 26.23 -14.29
C PRO A 136 -16.35 25.45 -15.36
N LYS A 137 -15.16 25.92 -15.72
CA LYS A 137 -14.28 25.22 -16.67
C LYS A 137 -13.51 24.11 -15.97
N SER A 138 -13.15 23.09 -16.74
CA SER A 138 -12.26 22.05 -16.28
C SER A 138 -10.83 22.56 -16.11
N HIS A 139 -10.06 21.91 -15.20
CA HIS A 139 -8.66 22.26 -14.95
C HIS A 139 -7.78 22.18 -16.21
N TRP A 140 -8.06 21.26 -17.14
CA TRP A 140 -7.32 21.18 -18.39
C TRP A 140 -7.60 22.38 -19.31
N ASP A 141 -8.84 22.83 -19.42
CA ASP A 141 -9.17 24.03 -20.21
C ASP A 141 -8.53 25.29 -19.59
N ILE A 142 -8.61 25.44 -18.26
CA ILE A 142 -7.95 26.54 -17.54
C ILE A 142 -6.43 26.49 -17.78
N GLY A 143 -5.81 25.32 -17.60
CA GLY A 143 -4.37 25.13 -17.71
C GLY A 143 -3.81 25.37 -19.11
N GLU A 144 -4.51 24.90 -20.15
CA GLU A 144 -4.15 25.12 -21.55
C GLU A 144 -4.33 26.59 -21.93
N ASN A 145 -5.46 27.21 -21.57
CA ASN A 145 -5.72 28.63 -21.84
C ASN A 145 -4.69 29.57 -21.22
N LEU A 146 -4.22 29.25 -20.01
CA LEU A 146 -3.17 29.99 -19.31
C LEU A 146 -1.75 29.61 -19.79
N GLY A 147 -1.61 28.54 -20.59
CA GLY A 147 -0.32 28.04 -21.08
C GLY A 147 0.56 27.44 -19.99
N ILE A 148 -0.04 26.98 -18.88
CA ILE A 148 0.66 26.42 -17.71
C ILE A 148 0.63 24.88 -17.64
N LEU A 149 -0.30 24.23 -18.36
CA LEU A 149 -0.35 22.80 -18.59
C LEU A 149 -0.20 22.53 -20.10
N ASP A 150 0.67 21.57 -20.45
CA ASP A 150 0.97 21.25 -21.84
C ASP A 150 0.92 19.73 -22.03
N PHE A 151 -0.25 19.25 -22.41
CA PHE A 151 -0.50 17.82 -22.63
C PHE A 151 0.11 17.33 -23.94
N GLU A 152 0.14 18.17 -24.98
CA GLU A 152 0.72 17.82 -26.28
C GLU A 152 2.22 17.53 -26.16
N ARG A 153 2.96 18.44 -25.51
CA ARG A 153 4.40 18.24 -25.28
C ARG A 153 4.66 17.14 -24.28
N GLY A 154 3.82 16.98 -23.26
CA GLY A 154 3.88 15.83 -22.35
C GLY A 154 3.78 14.50 -23.11
N ALA A 155 2.78 14.39 -23.99
CA ALA A 155 2.59 13.21 -24.83
C ALA A 155 3.74 12.99 -25.84
N LYS A 156 4.31 14.07 -26.39
CA LYS A 156 5.50 13.99 -27.26
C LYS A 156 6.72 13.42 -26.54
N LEU A 157 6.88 13.68 -25.25
CA LEU A 157 8.00 13.18 -24.44
C LEU A 157 7.83 11.73 -24.02
N SER A 158 6.62 11.33 -23.61
CA SER A 158 6.43 10.04 -22.91
C SER A 158 5.15 9.30 -23.29
N GLY A 159 4.36 9.80 -24.22
CA GLY A 159 3.08 9.20 -24.61
C GLY A 159 1.87 9.80 -23.87
N SER A 160 0.73 9.14 -24.02
CA SER A 160 -0.52 9.56 -23.36
C SER A 160 -0.41 9.50 -21.84
N ARG A 161 -1.27 10.28 -21.13
CA ARG A 161 -1.28 10.37 -19.66
C ARG A 161 0.02 10.85 -19.02
N PHE A 162 0.80 11.66 -19.76
CA PHE A 162 1.88 12.48 -19.24
C PHE A 162 1.58 13.95 -19.52
N VAL A 163 2.04 14.82 -18.66
CA VAL A 163 1.82 16.27 -18.74
C VAL A 163 3.12 17.02 -18.50
N LEU A 164 3.30 18.15 -19.18
CA LEU A 164 4.35 19.09 -18.90
C LEU A 164 3.77 20.29 -18.14
N TYR A 165 4.14 20.43 -16.86
CA TYR A 165 3.85 21.61 -16.05
C TYR A 165 4.80 22.74 -16.44
N ARG A 166 4.28 23.96 -16.64
CA ARG A 166 5.07 25.13 -17.06
C ARG A 166 4.84 26.31 -16.13
N GLY A 167 5.89 27.09 -15.89
CA GLY A 167 5.82 28.37 -15.19
C GLY A 167 5.07 28.29 -13.86
N ALA A 168 3.91 28.95 -13.82
CA ALA A 168 3.11 29.03 -12.59
C ALA A 168 2.61 27.66 -12.08
N ALA A 169 2.23 26.73 -12.98
CA ALA A 169 1.80 25.39 -12.53
C ALA A 169 2.96 24.61 -11.93
N ALA A 170 4.16 24.62 -12.52
CA ALA A 170 5.32 23.96 -11.96
C ALA A 170 5.73 24.56 -10.60
N ARG A 171 5.57 25.88 -10.43
CA ARG A 171 5.80 26.53 -9.14
C ARG A 171 4.74 26.14 -8.11
N LEU A 172 3.45 26.09 -8.50
CA LEU A 172 2.36 25.71 -7.61
C LEU A 172 2.46 24.25 -7.16
N GLU A 173 2.86 23.34 -8.06
CA GLU A 173 3.13 21.93 -7.73
C GLU A 173 4.19 21.84 -6.62
N ARG A 174 5.31 22.54 -6.77
CA ARG A 174 6.37 22.59 -5.74
C ARG A 174 5.92 23.32 -4.47
N ALA A 175 5.12 24.35 -4.58
CA ALA A 175 4.56 25.09 -3.45
C ALA A 175 3.65 24.18 -2.59
N LEU A 176 2.83 23.37 -3.23
CA LEU A 176 1.98 22.37 -2.58
C LEU A 176 2.80 21.30 -1.86
N ILE A 177 3.84 20.76 -2.51
CA ILE A 177 4.74 19.79 -1.89
C ILE A 177 5.35 20.35 -0.61
N ASN A 178 5.95 21.55 -0.68
CA ASN A 178 6.60 22.17 0.47
C ASN A 178 5.58 22.49 1.58
N PHE A 179 4.42 23.02 1.23
CA PHE A 179 3.36 23.33 2.19
C PHE A 179 2.87 22.07 2.94
N MET A 180 2.61 20.97 2.23
CA MET A 180 2.19 19.71 2.82
C MET A 180 3.25 19.13 3.75
N LEU A 181 4.52 19.11 3.30
CA LEU A 181 5.64 18.64 4.13
C LEU A 181 5.83 19.50 5.38
N ASP A 182 5.78 20.84 5.25
CA ASP A 182 5.91 21.74 6.39
C ASP A 182 4.82 21.51 7.43
N VAL A 183 3.56 21.32 7.02
CA VAL A 183 2.46 21.02 7.96
C VAL A 183 2.70 19.69 8.66
N HIS A 184 3.00 18.62 7.92
CA HIS A 184 3.20 17.30 8.52
C HIS A 184 4.41 17.25 9.45
N THR A 185 5.52 17.91 9.09
CA THR A 185 6.77 17.85 9.86
C THR A 185 6.80 18.82 11.03
N LEU A 186 6.36 20.07 10.83
CA LEU A 186 6.49 21.10 11.86
C LEU A 186 5.35 21.12 12.87
N GLU A 187 4.17 20.60 12.48
CA GLU A 187 2.97 20.72 13.32
C GLU A 187 2.39 19.36 13.75
N GLU A 188 2.54 18.34 12.91
CA GLU A 188 1.92 17.03 13.15
C GLU A 188 2.91 15.95 13.59
N GLY A 189 4.19 16.31 13.71
CA GLY A 189 5.22 15.46 14.33
C GLY A 189 5.77 14.35 13.44
N TYR A 190 5.57 14.42 12.13
CA TYR A 190 6.16 13.47 11.19
C TYR A 190 7.65 13.77 10.96
N THR A 191 8.43 12.71 10.79
CA THR A 191 9.82 12.80 10.31
C THR A 191 9.84 12.72 8.78
N GLU A 192 10.43 13.72 8.13
CA GLU A 192 10.58 13.72 6.68
C GLU A 192 11.72 12.80 6.24
N HIS A 193 11.46 12.02 5.19
CA HIS A 193 12.42 11.15 4.53
C HIS A 193 12.55 11.45 3.04
N ILE A 194 13.74 11.32 2.50
CA ILE A 194 13.99 11.22 1.06
C ILE A 194 14.47 9.79 0.78
N THR A 195 13.62 9.00 0.17
CA THR A 195 13.86 7.59 -0.08
C THR A 195 14.23 7.31 -1.54
N PRO A 196 14.88 6.19 -1.87
CA PRO A 196 15.07 5.75 -3.26
C PRO A 196 13.72 5.55 -3.97
N PHE A 197 13.64 5.92 -5.26
CA PHE A 197 12.44 5.70 -6.08
C PHE A 197 12.49 4.42 -6.91
N MET A 198 13.65 3.78 -7.00
CA MET A 198 13.84 2.44 -7.54
C MET A 198 14.16 1.47 -6.42
N VAL A 199 13.42 0.38 -6.34
CA VAL A 199 13.50 -0.57 -5.22
C VAL A 199 13.60 -2.01 -5.72
N LYS A 200 14.11 -2.89 -4.86
CA LYS A 200 14.17 -4.33 -5.11
C LYS A 200 12.77 -4.96 -5.02
N PRO A 201 12.52 -6.11 -5.70
CA PRO A 201 11.25 -6.82 -5.64
C PRO A 201 10.73 -7.09 -4.23
N GLU A 202 11.62 -7.51 -3.33
CA GLU A 202 11.24 -7.83 -1.95
C GLU A 202 10.72 -6.62 -1.13
N VAL A 203 11.02 -5.39 -1.54
CA VAL A 203 10.47 -4.18 -0.93
C VAL A 203 9.02 -3.99 -1.34
N CYS A 204 8.71 -4.22 -2.62
CA CYS A 204 7.34 -4.21 -3.14
C CYS A 204 6.50 -5.38 -2.60
N GLU A 205 7.11 -6.56 -2.38
CA GLU A 205 6.45 -7.70 -1.72
C GLU A 205 6.09 -7.36 -0.27
N GLY A 206 6.97 -6.63 0.44
CA GLY A 206 6.77 -6.22 1.83
C GLY A 206 5.48 -5.44 2.07
N THR A 207 5.11 -4.55 1.18
CA THR A 207 3.89 -3.74 1.26
C THR A 207 2.69 -4.33 0.50
N GLY A 208 2.91 -5.40 -0.29
CA GLY A 208 1.83 -6.15 -0.94
C GLY A 208 1.54 -5.76 -2.37
N GLN A 209 2.38 -4.93 -3.01
CA GLN A 209 2.25 -4.64 -4.43
C GLN A 209 2.61 -5.87 -5.28
N LEU A 210 3.64 -6.61 -4.88
CA LEU A 210 3.98 -7.88 -5.51
C LEU A 210 3.47 -9.09 -4.71
N PRO A 211 3.14 -10.18 -5.39
CA PRO A 211 3.07 -10.36 -6.86
C PRO A 211 1.82 -9.76 -7.51
N LYS A 212 0.78 -9.43 -6.76
CA LYS A 212 -0.59 -9.13 -7.19
C LYS A 212 -0.70 -8.06 -8.28
N PHE A 213 0.10 -6.98 -8.18
CA PHE A 213 0.00 -5.79 -9.04
C PHE A 213 1.25 -5.59 -9.90
N GLU A 214 1.97 -6.65 -10.27
CA GLU A 214 3.18 -6.53 -11.10
C GLU A 214 2.91 -5.85 -12.44
N GLU A 215 1.73 -6.10 -13.05
CA GLU A 215 1.34 -5.49 -14.32
C GLU A 215 1.15 -3.97 -14.24
N ASP A 216 0.83 -3.45 -13.06
CA ASP A 216 0.66 -2.00 -12.81
C ASP A 216 1.98 -1.28 -12.48
N MET A 217 3.08 -2.02 -12.32
CA MET A 217 4.37 -1.45 -11.94
C MET A 217 5.31 -1.32 -13.13
N TYR A 218 6.14 -0.25 -13.13
CA TYR A 218 7.26 -0.13 -14.06
C TYR A 218 8.46 -0.91 -13.52
N LYS A 219 8.95 -1.86 -14.32
CA LYS A 219 10.10 -2.71 -14.02
C LYS A 219 11.28 -2.33 -14.90
N THR A 220 12.48 -2.27 -14.32
CA THR A 220 13.73 -2.02 -15.05
C THR A 220 14.35 -3.34 -15.53
N THR A 221 15.32 -3.24 -16.44
CA THR A 221 16.09 -4.40 -16.92
C THR A 221 16.97 -5.05 -15.85
N ASP A 222 17.25 -4.34 -14.75
CA ASP A 222 18.02 -4.81 -13.59
C ASP A 222 17.12 -5.40 -12.48
N ASP A 223 15.90 -5.82 -12.83
CA ASP A 223 14.91 -6.38 -11.89
C ASP A 223 14.55 -5.47 -10.72
N MET A 224 14.66 -4.14 -10.90
CA MET A 224 14.16 -3.17 -9.94
C MET A 224 12.82 -2.60 -10.40
N TYR A 225 12.05 -2.06 -9.45
CA TYR A 225 10.76 -1.43 -9.72
C TYR A 225 10.80 0.06 -9.38
N LEU A 226 10.15 0.89 -10.22
CA LEU A 226 9.82 2.26 -9.85
C LEU A 226 8.63 2.24 -8.88
N ILE A 227 8.72 2.98 -7.79
CA ILE A 227 7.68 2.99 -6.77
C ILE A 227 6.37 3.60 -7.30
N SER A 228 5.25 2.99 -6.96
CA SER A 228 3.92 3.53 -7.23
C SER A 228 3.43 4.48 -6.13
N THR A 229 4.14 4.52 -5.00
CA THR A 229 3.91 5.32 -3.79
C THR A 229 5.14 5.22 -2.89
N SER A 230 5.46 6.27 -2.14
CA SER A 230 6.50 6.21 -1.11
C SER A 230 6.12 5.38 0.12
N GLU A 231 4.86 4.96 0.25
CA GLU A 231 4.47 3.89 1.18
C GLU A 231 5.41 2.69 1.08
N ILE A 232 5.74 2.27 -0.15
CA ILE A 232 6.60 1.11 -0.43
C ILE A 232 7.95 1.26 0.27
N THR A 233 8.57 2.41 0.16
CA THR A 233 9.91 2.63 0.74
C THR A 233 9.85 2.92 2.23
N MET A 234 8.97 3.81 2.66
CA MET A 234 8.89 4.22 4.07
C MET A 234 8.49 3.07 4.99
N THR A 235 7.49 2.29 4.61
CA THR A 235 7.07 1.14 5.42
C THR A 235 8.18 0.08 5.55
N ASN A 236 9.06 -0.03 4.55
CA ASN A 236 10.18 -0.99 4.57
C ASN A 236 11.49 -0.45 5.19
N ILE A 237 11.55 0.79 5.71
CA ILE A 237 12.75 1.32 6.38
C ILE A 237 13.22 0.35 7.48
N HIS A 238 12.28 -0.16 8.27
CA HIS A 238 12.54 -1.07 9.39
C HIS A 238 12.31 -2.56 9.05
N ARG A 239 12.42 -2.94 7.78
CA ARG A 239 12.27 -4.33 7.35
C ARG A 239 13.24 -5.26 8.09
N LYS A 240 12.72 -6.39 8.63
CA LYS A 240 13.44 -7.41 9.42
C LYS A 240 14.02 -6.89 10.74
N GLU A 241 13.50 -5.78 11.25
CA GLU A 241 13.89 -5.23 12.53
C GLU A 241 12.90 -5.61 13.64
N ILE A 242 13.38 -5.56 14.88
CA ILE A 242 12.57 -5.66 16.10
C ILE A 242 12.77 -4.34 16.84
N LEU A 243 11.78 -3.48 16.81
CA LEU A 243 11.79 -2.18 17.46
C LEU A 243 11.58 -2.33 18.99
N GLU A 244 12.02 -1.36 19.76
CA GLU A 244 11.60 -1.26 21.16
C GLU A 244 10.18 -0.68 21.22
N GLN A 245 9.34 -1.12 22.17
CA GLN A 245 7.98 -0.62 22.32
C GLN A 245 7.94 0.91 22.54
N SER A 246 8.96 1.46 23.20
CA SER A 246 9.08 2.90 23.44
C SER A 246 9.37 3.72 22.17
N GLU A 247 9.69 3.09 21.05
CA GLU A 247 9.90 3.76 19.77
C GLU A 247 8.58 3.94 18.99
N LEU A 248 7.50 3.30 19.44
CA LEU A 248 6.18 3.39 18.83
C LEU A 248 5.28 4.43 19.50
N PRO A 249 4.42 5.14 18.77
CA PRO A 249 4.29 5.09 17.31
C PRO A 249 5.40 5.88 16.59
N LYS A 250 5.81 5.40 15.38
CA LYS A 250 6.65 6.19 14.46
C LYS A 250 5.76 6.89 13.43
N TYR A 251 6.09 8.12 13.10
CA TYR A 251 5.41 8.94 12.11
C TYR A 251 6.42 9.38 11.05
N ASP A 252 6.25 8.90 9.84
CA ASP A 252 7.16 9.14 8.72
C ASP A 252 6.39 9.77 7.54
N THR A 253 6.98 10.75 6.86
CA THR A 253 6.44 11.38 5.66
C THR A 253 7.50 11.51 4.58
N ALA A 254 7.09 11.42 3.33
CA ALA A 254 7.98 11.65 2.19
C ALA A 254 7.20 12.20 1.00
N TYR A 255 7.83 13.10 0.28
CA TYR A 255 7.46 13.42 -1.10
C TYR A 255 8.10 12.41 -2.04
N SER A 256 7.34 11.95 -3.03
CA SER A 256 7.91 11.21 -4.16
C SER A 256 7.13 11.41 -5.46
N PRO A 257 7.78 11.31 -6.63
CA PRO A 257 7.09 10.91 -7.84
C PRO A 257 6.60 9.47 -7.67
N CYS A 258 5.41 9.21 -8.20
CA CYS A 258 4.76 7.89 -8.17
C CYS A 258 4.54 7.43 -9.62
N PHE A 259 4.82 6.18 -9.90
CA PHE A 259 4.78 5.62 -11.25
C PHE A 259 3.78 4.46 -11.32
N ARG A 260 2.75 4.59 -12.17
CA ARG A 260 1.70 3.57 -12.34
C ARG A 260 1.44 3.32 -13.82
N ARG A 261 1.41 2.06 -14.23
CA ARG A 261 1.08 1.69 -15.62
C ARG A 261 -0.41 1.81 -15.91
N GLU A 262 -1.25 1.86 -14.88
CA GLU A 262 -2.69 1.99 -15.02
C GLU A 262 -3.31 0.92 -15.95
N ALA A 263 -2.85 -0.32 -15.83
CA ALA A 263 -3.14 -1.42 -16.76
C ALA A 263 -4.65 -1.74 -16.88
N GLY A 264 -5.44 -1.52 -15.83
CA GLY A 264 -6.89 -1.79 -15.81
C GLY A 264 -7.80 -0.59 -16.10
N SER A 265 -7.25 0.60 -16.45
CA SER A 265 -8.02 1.86 -16.46
C SER A 265 -8.38 2.39 -17.86
N TYR A 266 -8.62 1.52 -18.83
CA TYR A 266 -9.01 1.93 -20.18
C TYR A 266 -10.30 2.78 -20.19
N GLY A 267 -10.20 3.96 -20.84
CA GLY A 267 -11.37 4.87 -21.01
C GLY A 267 -11.76 5.71 -19.80
N LYS A 268 -11.15 5.49 -18.61
CA LYS A 268 -11.42 6.31 -17.42
C LYS A 268 -10.47 7.50 -17.34
N ASP A 269 -11.00 8.70 -17.05
CA ASP A 269 -10.23 9.95 -16.82
C ASP A 269 -9.11 10.18 -17.87
N VAL A 270 -9.46 10.14 -19.15
CA VAL A 270 -8.49 10.18 -20.27
C VAL A 270 -7.87 11.56 -20.45
N LYS A 271 -8.57 12.62 -19.98
CA LYS A 271 -8.09 14.01 -20.04
C LYS A 271 -7.74 14.54 -18.65
N GLY A 272 -6.81 15.50 -18.62
CA GLY A 272 -6.43 16.24 -17.42
C GLY A 272 -5.44 15.50 -16.53
N LEU A 273 -5.44 15.86 -15.24
CA LEU A 273 -4.42 15.46 -14.26
C LEU A 273 -4.88 14.37 -13.28
N ILE A 274 -6.12 13.90 -13.40
CA ILE A 274 -6.71 12.95 -12.41
C ILE A 274 -6.00 11.59 -12.45
N ARG A 275 -5.61 11.13 -13.67
CA ARG A 275 -5.03 9.81 -13.88
C ARG A 275 -3.83 9.88 -14.83
N LEU A 276 -2.65 9.89 -14.24
CA LEU A 276 -1.37 9.98 -14.95
C LEU A 276 -0.49 8.77 -14.64
N HIS A 277 0.41 8.42 -15.57
CA HIS A 277 1.44 7.39 -15.37
C HIS A 277 2.53 7.83 -14.40
N GLN A 278 2.75 9.14 -14.29
CA GLN A 278 3.66 9.77 -13.33
C GLN A 278 2.95 10.95 -12.67
N PHE A 279 2.94 10.98 -11.34
CA PHE A 279 2.36 12.07 -10.55
C PHE A 279 3.13 12.23 -9.23
N ASN A 280 2.95 13.36 -8.58
CA ASN A 280 3.58 13.67 -7.29
C ASN A 280 2.64 13.43 -6.12
N LYS A 281 3.17 12.87 -5.04
CA LYS A 281 2.42 12.62 -3.81
C LYS A 281 3.29 12.90 -2.58
N VAL A 282 2.71 13.52 -1.58
CA VAL A 282 3.21 13.49 -0.21
C VAL A 282 2.49 12.34 0.48
N GLU A 283 3.24 11.45 1.10
CA GLU A 283 2.72 10.26 1.76
C GLU A 283 3.05 10.29 3.24
N MET A 284 2.14 9.81 4.04
CA MET A 284 2.28 9.58 5.47
C MET A 284 2.29 8.08 5.76
N VAL A 285 3.20 7.63 6.59
CA VAL A 285 3.25 6.25 7.11
C VAL A 285 3.34 6.31 8.62
N LYS A 286 2.60 5.43 9.30
CA LYS A 286 2.75 5.19 10.72
C LYS A 286 3.06 3.73 11.00
N ILE A 287 3.94 3.49 11.96
CA ILE A 287 4.24 2.16 12.50
C ILE A 287 3.81 2.20 13.97
N THR A 288 2.90 1.30 14.35
CA THR A 288 2.26 1.31 15.66
C THR A 288 2.22 -0.10 16.27
N ASP A 289 1.85 -0.18 17.55
CA ASP A 289 1.33 -1.41 18.13
C ASP A 289 -0.11 -1.69 17.67
N ALA A 290 -0.65 -2.86 18.02
CA ALA A 290 -2.01 -3.24 17.64
C ALA A 290 -3.08 -2.43 18.39
N GLU A 291 -2.82 -2.05 19.65
CA GLU A 291 -3.79 -1.39 20.51
C GLU A 291 -4.11 0.03 20.04
N SER A 292 -3.08 0.80 19.68
CA SER A 292 -3.21 2.21 19.27
C SER A 292 -3.56 2.41 17.80
N SER A 293 -3.46 1.39 16.95
CA SER A 293 -3.44 1.55 15.49
C SER A 293 -4.70 2.19 14.88
N TYR A 294 -5.87 1.95 15.46
CA TYR A 294 -7.11 2.56 14.95
C TYR A 294 -7.28 4.01 15.38
N ASP A 295 -6.82 4.38 16.58
CA ASP A 295 -6.75 5.79 16.99
C ASP A 295 -5.73 6.56 16.12
N GLU A 296 -4.65 5.90 15.75
CA GLU A 296 -3.65 6.46 14.84
C GLU A 296 -4.17 6.60 13.40
N LEU A 297 -5.11 5.73 12.96
CA LEU A 297 -5.82 5.91 11.69
C LEU A 297 -6.67 7.19 11.70
N GLU A 298 -7.47 7.41 12.75
CA GLU A 298 -8.29 8.62 12.87
C GLU A 298 -7.42 9.89 12.90
N LYS A 299 -6.29 9.87 13.59
CA LYS A 299 -5.33 10.98 13.56
C LYS A 299 -4.74 11.19 12.16
N MET A 300 -4.41 10.14 11.42
CA MET A 300 -3.89 10.23 10.05
C MET A 300 -4.92 10.85 9.10
N VAL A 301 -6.18 10.47 9.22
CA VAL A 301 -7.29 11.09 8.46
C VAL A 301 -7.37 12.58 8.77
N ASN A 302 -7.32 12.97 10.05
CA ASN A 302 -7.33 14.36 10.46
C ASN A 302 -6.13 15.15 9.92
N ASN A 303 -4.95 14.55 9.83
CA ASN A 303 -3.78 15.17 9.22
C ASN A 303 -4.02 15.50 7.72
N ALA A 304 -4.60 14.57 6.97
CA ALA A 304 -4.98 14.82 5.56
C ALA A 304 -6.09 15.89 5.44
N GLU A 305 -7.09 15.88 6.33
CA GLU A 305 -8.15 16.89 6.39
C GLU A 305 -7.59 18.29 6.67
N THR A 306 -6.57 18.41 7.55
CA THR A 306 -5.91 19.67 7.87
C THR A 306 -5.39 20.37 6.62
N ILE A 307 -4.79 19.64 5.68
CA ILE A 307 -4.32 20.21 4.41
C ILE A 307 -5.49 20.79 3.60
N LEU A 308 -6.57 20.03 3.44
CA LEU A 308 -7.76 20.47 2.69
C LEU A 308 -8.45 21.67 3.33
N GLN A 309 -8.56 21.67 4.66
CA GLN A 309 -9.16 22.77 5.43
C GLN A 309 -8.35 24.07 5.29
N ARG A 310 -7.01 24.00 5.38
CA ARG A 310 -6.13 25.16 5.18
C ARG A 310 -6.16 25.69 3.75
N LEU A 311 -6.39 24.82 2.79
CA LEU A 311 -6.59 25.20 1.39
C LEU A 311 -8.03 25.67 1.13
N GLU A 312 -8.91 25.65 2.12
CA GLU A 312 -10.33 26.01 2.04
C GLU A 312 -11.06 25.26 0.88
N LEU A 313 -10.73 23.99 0.69
CA LEU A 313 -11.31 23.12 -0.34
C LEU A 313 -12.42 22.25 0.26
N PRO A 314 -13.66 22.30 -0.26
CA PRO A 314 -14.75 21.43 0.22
C PRO A 314 -14.46 19.96 -0.06
N TYR A 315 -14.67 19.10 0.94
CA TYR A 315 -14.43 17.67 0.82
C TYR A 315 -15.44 16.85 1.61
N ARG A 316 -15.45 15.55 1.37
CA ARG A 316 -16.11 14.55 2.23
C ARG A 316 -15.14 13.44 2.59
N VAL A 317 -15.41 12.77 3.69
CA VAL A 317 -14.73 11.55 4.13
C VAL A 317 -15.68 10.39 3.98
N ILE A 318 -15.25 9.35 3.29
CA ILE A 318 -15.99 8.10 3.12
C ILE A 318 -15.19 6.94 3.72
N GLN A 319 -15.88 5.96 4.29
CA GLN A 319 -15.29 4.67 4.66
C GLN A 319 -15.54 3.68 3.54
N LEU A 320 -14.48 3.05 3.05
CA LEU A 320 -14.59 2.07 1.99
C LEU A 320 -15.26 0.78 2.48
N CYS A 321 -16.06 0.19 1.61
CA CYS A 321 -16.68 -1.12 1.82
C CYS A 321 -15.71 -2.26 1.48
N SER A 322 -16.07 -3.49 1.82
CA SER A 322 -15.23 -4.68 1.64
C SER A 322 -14.77 -4.91 0.21
N GLY A 323 -15.62 -4.64 -0.78
CA GLY A 323 -15.30 -4.83 -2.20
C GLY A 323 -14.42 -3.77 -2.83
N ASP A 324 -14.32 -2.59 -2.18
CA ASP A 324 -13.53 -1.44 -2.63
C ASP A 324 -12.21 -1.25 -1.85
N LEU A 325 -12.02 -1.99 -0.76
CA LEU A 325 -10.79 -1.95 0.02
C LEU A 325 -9.54 -2.32 -0.78
N GLY A 326 -8.45 -1.58 -0.60
CA GLY A 326 -7.12 -1.95 -1.09
C GLY A 326 -6.64 -3.29 -0.54
N PHE A 327 -5.83 -4.03 -1.31
CA PHE A 327 -5.40 -5.39 -1.03
C PHE A 327 -4.84 -5.62 0.38
N SER A 328 -3.98 -4.72 0.87
CA SER A 328 -3.33 -4.83 2.17
C SER A 328 -4.15 -4.25 3.32
N ALA A 329 -5.20 -3.49 3.04
CA ALA A 329 -5.97 -2.74 4.03
C ALA A 329 -6.99 -3.61 4.76
N ALA A 330 -7.12 -3.38 6.08
CA ALA A 330 -8.21 -3.88 6.90
C ALA A 330 -9.34 -2.84 7.02
N LYS A 331 -9.01 -1.55 7.04
CA LYS A 331 -9.96 -0.44 7.05
C LYS A 331 -9.36 0.75 6.31
N THR A 332 -10.17 1.43 5.52
CA THR A 332 -9.74 2.61 4.76
C THR A 332 -10.78 3.71 4.86
N TYR A 333 -10.29 4.94 5.02
CA TYR A 333 -11.03 6.16 4.78
C TYR A 333 -10.46 6.87 3.56
N ASP A 334 -11.33 7.24 2.61
CA ASP A 334 -10.96 8.11 1.53
C ASP A 334 -11.47 9.53 1.78
N LEU A 335 -10.64 10.51 1.45
CA LEU A 335 -11.02 11.90 1.38
C LEU A 335 -11.28 12.23 -0.10
N GLU A 336 -12.43 12.78 -0.37
CA GLU A 336 -12.81 13.19 -1.71
C GLU A 336 -13.07 14.69 -1.76
N VAL A 337 -12.37 15.40 -2.65
CA VAL A 337 -12.49 16.84 -2.84
C VAL A 337 -13.53 17.15 -3.91
N TRP A 338 -14.27 18.24 -3.71
CA TRP A 338 -15.24 18.70 -4.68
C TRP A 338 -14.59 19.27 -5.94
N LEU A 339 -15.03 18.83 -7.10
CA LEU A 339 -14.65 19.37 -8.41
C LEU A 339 -15.85 20.01 -9.12
N PRO A 340 -15.89 21.35 -9.22
CA PRO A 340 -17.00 22.08 -9.81
C PRO A 340 -17.34 21.69 -11.25
N SER A 341 -16.33 21.47 -12.10
CA SER A 341 -16.54 21.12 -13.51
C SER A 341 -17.21 19.76 -13.71
N GLN A 342 -17.05 18.85 -12.75
CA GLN A 342 -17.63 17.51 -12.78
C GLN A 342 -18.90 17.40 -11.92
N ASN A 343 -19.18 18.41 -11.11
CA ASN A 343 -20.29 18.44 -10.14
C ASN A 343 -20.28 17.18 -9.24
N LYS A 344 -19.07 16.76 -8.77
CA LYS A 344 -18.90 15.60 -7.89
C LYS A 344 -17.65 15.68 -7.04
N TYR A 345 -17.63 14.86 -6.01
CA TYR A 345 -16.44 14.60 -5.21
C TYR A 345 -15.52 13.61 -5.92
N ARG A 346 -14.20 13.81 -5.77
CA ARG A 346 -13.16 12.94 -6.35
C ARG A 346 -12.10 12.64 -5.28
N GLU A 347 -11.70 11.39 -5.20
CA GLU A 347 -10.65 10.93 -4.28
C GLU A 347 -9.37 11.76 -4.42
N ILE A 348 -8.84 12.24 -3.30
CA ILE A 348 -7.60 13.01 -3.20
C ILE A 348 -6.62 12.42 -2.18
N SER A 349 -7.12 11.65 -1.22
CA SER A 349 -6.34 10.91 -0.24
C SER A 349 -7.05 9.61 0.10
N SER A 350 -6.28 8.57 0.40
CA SER A 350 -6.75 7.31 0.93
C SER A 350 -5.89 6.96 2.15
N CYS A 351 -6.50 6.81 3.33
CA CYS A 351 -5.84 6.51 4.60
C CYS A 351 -6.24 5.11 5.07
N SER A 352 -5.27 4.21 5.16
CA SER A 352 -5.50 2.79 5.43
C SER A 352 -4.76 2.30 6.66
N ASN A 353 -5.43 1.46 7.47
CA ASN A 353 -4.80 0.60 8.46
C ASN A 353 -4.65 -0.80 7.85
N CYS A 354 -3.42 -1.27 7.73
CA CYS A 354 -3.08 -2.59 7.21
C CYS A 354 -2.92 -3.64 8.32
N GLU A 355 -3.11 -3.23 9.57
CA GLU A 355 -2.82 -4.07 10.73
C GLU A 355 -1.42 -4.72 10.61
N ALA A 356 -1.27 -5.97 11.00
CA ALA A 356 -0.01 -6.70 10.91
C ALA A 356 0.27 -7.31 9.52
N PHE A 357 -0.55 -7.04 8.51
CA PHE A 357 -0.45 -7.69 7.20
C PHE A 357 0.87 -7.42 6.49
N GLN A 358 1.26 -6.17 6.40
CA GLN A 358 2.53 -5.76 5.79
C GLN A 358 3.72 -6.10 6.69
N ALA A 359 3.59 -5.88 8.00
CA ALA A 359 4.64 -6.21 8.97
C ALA A 359 5.01 -7.70 8.94
N ARG A 360 4.03 -8.61 8.76
CA ARG A 360 4.32 -10.05 8.57
C ARG A 360 5.09 -10.33 7.28
N ARG A 361 4.81 -9.61 6.17
CA ARG A 361 5.53 -9.78 4.91
C ARG A 361 6.99 -9.35 5.01
N MET A 362 7.24 -8.26 5.72
CA MET A 362 8.59 -7.68 5.82
C MET A 362 9.36 -8.10 7.08
N GLY A 363 8.73 -8.82 8.01
CA GLY A 363 9.36 -9.28 9.24
C GLY A 363 9.57 -8.16 10.27
N LEU A 364 8.71 -7.12 10.28
CA LEU A 364 8.79 -6.00 11.21
C LEU A 364 8.03 -6.32 12.50
N LYS A 365 8.72 -6.24 13.64
CA LYS A 365 8.19 -6.57 14.96
C LYS A 365 8.56 -5.50 15.99
N TYR A 366 7.94 -5.56 17.15
CA TYR A 366 8.37 -4.82 18.34
C TYR A 366 8.45 -5.73 19.56
N ARG A 367 9.25 -5.32 20.54
CA ARG A 367 9.46 -6.07 21.78
C ARG A 367 8.25 -5.94 22.70
N VAL A 368 7.86 -7.08 23.28
CA VAL A 368 6.91 -7.17 24.37
C VAL A 368 7.55 -7.97 25.52
N PRO A 369 7.05 -7.90 26.77
CA PRO A 369 7.70 -8.55 27.93
C PRO A 369 8.02 -10.04 27.74
N ASN A 370 7.24 -10.76 26.95
CA ASN A 370 7.39 -12.20 26.74
C ASN A 370 7.74 -12.57 25.29
N GLY A 371 8.43 -11.70 24.55
CA GLY A 371 8.84 -11.98 23.17
C GLY A 371 8.79 -10.81 22.23
N SER A 372 8.17 -10.99 21.07
CA SER A 372 7.95 -9.94 20.09
C SER A 372 6.64 -10.16 19.35
N GLU A 373 5.98 -9.06 18.98
CA GLU A 373 4.75 -9.01 18.19
C GLU A 373 4.97 -8.28 16.88
N PHE A 374 4.12 -8.52 15.89
CA PHE A 374 4.17 -7.77 14.64
C PHE A 374 3.59 -6.37 14.84
N CYS A 375 4.29 -5.36 14.31
CA CYS A 375 3.75 -4.01 14.26
C CYS A 375 2.50 -3.95 13.39
N HIS A 376 1.65 -2.94 13.63
CA HIS A 376 0.66 -2.48 12.67
C HIS A 376 1.24 -1.37 11.80
N THR A 377 0.88 -1.33 10.54
CA THR A 377 1.31 -0.31 9.58
C THR A 377 0.12 0.44 9.03
N LEU A 378 0.25 1.75 8.94
CA LEU A 378 -0.75 2.63 8.38
C LEU A 378 -0.10 3.48 7.28
N ASN A 379 -0.86 3.78 6.24
CA ASN A 379 -0.43 4.68 5.19
C ASN A 379 -1.56 5.62 4.79
N GLY A 380 -1.23 6.81 4.32
CA GLY A 380 -2.20 7.76 3.83
C GLY A 380 -1.56 8.87 3.01
N SER A 381 -2.27 9.35 1.98
CA SER A 381 -1.77 10.48 1.21
C SER A 381 -1.98 11.79 1.96
N GLY A 382 -0.95 12.57 2.06
CA GLY A 382 -0.99 13.88 2.73
C GLY A 382 -0.69 15.11 1.86
N LEU A 383 -1.09 15.20 0.59
CA LEU A 383 -2.06 14.61 -0.32
C LEU A 383 -1.45 14.21 -1.68
N ALA A 384 -2.32 13.77 -2.63
CA ALA A 384 -1.98 13.69 -4.05
C ALA A 384 -1.84 15.10 -4.64
N VAL A 385 -0.60 15.53 -4.94
CA VAL A 385 -0.27 16.92 -5.27
C VAL A 385 -0.98 17.40 -6.53
N GLY A 386 -0.95 16.61 -7.61
CA GLY A 386 -1.61 16.95 -8.87
C GLY A 386 -3.14 17.07 -8.73
N ARG A 387 -3.79 16.19 -7.95
CA ARG A 387 -5.23 16.31 -7.68
C ARG A 387 -5.56 17.52 -6.82
N THR A 388 -4.67 17.91 -5.89
CA THR A 388 -4.81 19.14 -5.10
C THR A 388 -4.69 20.37 -6.01
N LEU A 389 -3.76 20.37 -6.96
CA LEU A 389 -3.64 21.43 -7.97
C LEU A 389 -4.94 21.52 -8.81
N VAL A 390 -5.49 20.41 -9.26
CA VAL A 390 -6.80 20.36 -9.94
C VAL A 390 -7.88 21.03 -9.11
N ALA A 391 -7.99 20.64 -7.84
CA ALA A 391 -9.02 21.16 -6.95
C ALA A 391 -8.88 22.68 -6.74
N ILE A 392 -7.64 23.19 -6.61
CA ILE A 392 -7.38 24.63 -6.52
C ILE A 392 -7.81 25.33 -7.82
N MET A 393 -7.35 24.87 -8.98
CA MET A 393 -7.69 25.49 -10.25
C MET A 393 -9.20 25.57 -10.46
N GLU A 394 -9.95 24.52 -10.14
CA GLU A 394 -11.39 24.49 -10.36
C GLU A 394 -12.20 25.23 -9.29
N ASN A 395 -11.83 25.16 -8.00
CA ASN A 395 -12.59 25.86 -6.94
C ASN A 395 -12.27 27.35 -6.84
N TYR A 396 -11.08 27.76 -7.28
CA TYR A 396 -10.62 29.15 -7.21
C TYR A 396 -10.65 29.90 -8.54
N GLN A 397 -11.22 29.28 -9.60
CA GLN A 397 -11.36 29.91 -10.91
C GLN A 397 -12.23 31.17 -10.88
N GLN A 398 -11.93 32.09 -11.79
CA GLN A 398 -12.65 33.34 -12.01
C GLN A 398 -13.25 33.34 -13.42
N GLU A 399 -14.24 34.21 -13.64
CA GLU A 399 -14.95 34.33 -14.93
C GLU A 399 -14.01 34.68 -16.10
N ASP A 400 -12.97 35.47 -15.83
CA ASP A 400 -11.95 35.88 -16.80
C ASP A 400 -10.96 34.76 -17.21
N GLY A 401 -11.09 33.58 -16.59
CA GLY A 401 -10.24 32.41 -16.84
C GLY A 401 -8.96 32.37 -16.01
N SER A 402 -8.76 33.33 -15.12
CA SER A 402 -7.73 33.28 -14.07
C SER A 402 -8.17 32.39 -12.91
N PHE A 403 -7.27 32.11 -11.96
CA PHE A 403 -7.64 31.53 -10.68
C PHE A 403 -6.80 32.10 -9.54
N LEU A 404 -7.42 32.20 -8.37
CA LEU A 404 -6.77 32.70 -7.16
C LEU A 404 -5.89 31.62 -6.52
N ILE A 405 -4.84 32.04 -5.85
CA ILE A 405 -4.01 31.15 -5.01
C ILE A 405 -4.56 31.15 -3.58
N PRO A 406 -4.81 29.98 -2.97
CA PRO A 406 -5.14 29.91 -1.56
C PRO A 406 -4.17 30.71 -0.69
N LYS A 407 -4.68 31.44 0.29
CA LYS A 407 -3.87 32.36 1.12
C LYS A 407 -2.62 31.73 1.72
N VAL A 408 -2.74 30.49 2.18
CA VAL A 408 -1.64 29.73 2.80
C VAL A 408 -0.51 29.42 1.83
N LEU A 409 -0.77 29.42 0.51
CA LEU A 409 0.23 29.15 -0.53
C LEU A 409 0.91 30.41 -1.07
N ILE A 410 0.37 31.60 -0.80
CA ILE A 410 0.95 32.87 -1.31
C ILE A 410 2.44 33.03 -0.94
N PRO A 411 2.89 32.74 0.29
CA PRO A 411 4.31 32.78 0.64
C PRO A 411 5.16 31.82 -0.21
N TYR A 412 4.69 30.60 -0.44
CA TYR A 412 5.36 29.59 -1.27
C TYR A 412 5.38 29.97 -2.77
N MET A 413 4.41 30.79 -3.18
CA MET A 413 4.31 31.36 -4.53
C MET A 413 5.08 32.69 -4.70
N GLY A 414 5.82 33.12 -3.64
CA GLY A 414 6.62 34.39 -3.66
C GLY A 414 5.77 35.64 -3.77
N GLY A 415 4.61 35.61 -3.10
CA GLY A 415 3.69 36.75 -3.05
C GLY A 415 2.67 36.78 -4.21
N VAL A 416 2.68 35.84 -5.13
CA VAL A 416 1.67 35.73 -6.19
C VAL A 416 0.37 35.22 -5.61
N ASP A 417 -0.70 35.98 -5.76
CA ASP A 417 -2.05 35.68 -5.26
C ASP A 417 -3.07 35.31 -6.35
N VAL A 418 -2.71 35.53 -7.62
CA VAL A 418 -3.55 35.18 -8.78
C VAL A 418 -2.68 34.69 -9.93
N ILE A 419 -3.15 33.65 -10.62
CA ILE A 419 -2.55 33.18 -11.88
C ILE A 419 -3.48 33.60 -13.02
N LYS A 420 -2.96 34.39 -13.91
CA LYS A 420 -3.66 34.95 -15.09
C LYS A 420 -2.73 34.95 -16.30
N LYS A 421 -3.31 35.16 -17.49
CA LYS A 421 -2.58 35.23 -18.76
C LYS A 421 -1.67 36.44 -18.86
#